data_86bb640e3b0109ac553777c7dae24bd3
#
_entry.id   86bb640e3b0109ac553777c7dae24bd3
#
_cell.length_a   1.000
_cell.length_b   1.000
_cell.length_c   1.000
_cell.angle_alpha   90.00
_cell.angle_beta   90.00
_cell.angle_gamma   90.00
#
_symmetry.space_group_name_H-M   'P 1'
#
loop_
_entity.id
_entity.type
_entity.pdbx_description
1 polymer ?
#
loop_
_entity_poly.entity_id
_entity_poly.type
_entity_poly.pdbx_seq_one_letter_code
_entity_poly.pdbx_strand_id
1 'polypeptide(L)'
;MSVFSFYMPTRLFFGSGAVGKLSRARLPEGRGLIITGGSSTTKLGYVAKVAGILKEAGHETLVYDKVKPNPTIEGVRECAALCRSEKIAFIVGLGGGSSIDTAKAVAIMATNDGDWWDYIHGGTGGGKRMAKDGLPLVAIPTTAGTGTEADPFTVITNGEEKIGGGGEKCFPAVSIVDPDFMMTVPPHLTAYQGFDAFFHAAEGYLASTATPMSDMFALQAIELIGRSLAAAVRDGSNAEARADVALANTLAGFVETLSSCTGEHAIEHALSAFHPDLPHGA
;
A
#
# COMPACT_ATOMS: atom_id res chain seq x y z
N MET A 1 27.37 5.56 -17.26
CA MET A 1 26.26 5.41 -16.31
C MET A 1 25.46 6.71 -16.36
N SER A 2 24.14 6.63 -16.60
CA SER A 2 23.27 7.82 -16.61
C SER A 2 23.10 8.37 -15.17
N VAL A 3 22.83 9.66 -15.04
CA VAL A 3 22.48 10.27 -13.75
C VAL A 3 21.09 9.77 -13.33
N PHE A 4 20.94 9.32 -12.09
CA PHE A 4 19.68 8.92 -11.51
C PHE A 4 19.50 9.51 -10.10
N SER A 5 18.27 9.56 -9.62
CA SER A 5 17.91 10.00 -8.27
C SER A 5 17.44 8.79 -7.44
N PHE A 6 17.73 8.80 -6.16
CA PHE A 6 17.22 7.84 -5.18
C PHE A 6 16.58 8.61 -4.02
N TYR A 7 15.28 8.37 -3.79
CA TYR A 7 14.55 9.02 -2.72
C TYR A 7 13.50 8.06 -2.14
N MET A 8 13.73 7.63 -0.88
CA MET A 8 12.90 6.70 -0.14
C MET A 8 12.73 7.19 1.30
N PRO A 9 11.78 8.11 1.57
CA PRO A 9 11.67 8.78 2.86
C PRO A 9 11.00 7.93 3.94
N THR A 10 10.36 6.82 3.58
CA THR A 10 9.59 5.97 4.49
C THR A 10 10.49 5.27 5.50
N ARG A 11 10.18 5.39 6.78
CA ARG A 11 10.81 4.57 7.82
C ARG A 11 10.15 3.20 7.84
N LEU A 12 10.87 2.17 7.46
CA LEU A 12 10.39 0.79 7.40
C LEU A 12 10.79 -0.01 8.66
N PHE A 13 9.82 -0.73 9.24
CA PHE A 13 10.04 -1.80 10.20
C PHE A 13 9.56 -3.12 9.60
N PHE A 14 10.41 -4.14 9.62
CA PHE A 14 10.10 -5.44 9.03
C PHE A 14 10.37 -6.57 10.01
N GLY A 15 9.51 -7.59 10.03
CA GLY A 15 9.68 -8.87 10.74
C GLY A 15 8.52 -9.22 11.64
N SER A 16 8.50 -10.47 12.12
CA SER A 16 7.48 -10.96 13.05
C SER A 16 7.44 -10.09 14.32
N GLY A 17 6.24 -9.69 14.73
CA GLY A 17 6.02 -8.79 15.87
C GLY A 17 6.39 -7.32 15.59
N ALA A 18 6.75 -6.95 14.35
CA ALA A 18 7.13 -5.58 14.01
C ALA A 18 6.02 -4.56 14.32
N VAL A 19 4.74 -4.97 14.35
CA VAL A 19 3.62 -4.11 14.71
C VAL A 19 3.80 -3.43 16.07
N GLY A 20 4.53 -4.04 17.00
CA GLY A 20 4.87 -3.45 18.29
C GLY A 20 5.72 -2.17 18.18
N LYS A 21 6.39 -1.93 17.04
CA LYS A 21 7.14 -0.69 16.78
C LYS A 21 6.24 0.52 16.57
N LEU A 22 4.94 0.30 16.33
CA LEU A 22 3.95 1.37 16.22
C LEU A 22 3.92 2.25 17.48
N SER A 23 4.15 1.68 18.67
CA SER A 23 4.25 2.43 19.93
C SER A 23 5.40 3.45 19.97
N ARG A 24 6.37 3.32 19.05
CA ARG A 24 7.53 4.21 18.92
C ARG A 24 7.48 5.09 17.67
N ALA A 25 6.41 5.00 16.90
CA ALA A 25 6.19 5.90 15.76
C ALA A 25 6.02 7.34 16.28
N ARG A 26 6.76 8.28 15.69
CA ARG A 26 6.61 9.69 16.03
C ARG A 26 5.37 10.26 15.35
N LEU A 27 4.23 10.08 15.97
CA LEU A 27 2.95 10.57 15.48
C LEU A 27 2.62 11.91 16.14
N PRO A 28 1.93 12.83 15.43
CA PRO A 28 1.48 14.08 16.03
C PRO A 28 0.45 13.82 17.14
N GLU A 29 0.38 14.74 18.09
CA GLU A 29 -0.69 14.74 19.10
C GLU A 29 -2.05 14.86 18.45
N GLY A 30 -3.03 14.14 18.99
CA GLY A 30 -4.40 14.16 18.50
C GLY A 30 -4.92 12.76 18.14
N ARG A 31 -6.09 12.75 17.51
CA ARG A 31 -6.81 11.53 17.16
C ARG A 31 -6.32 10.96 15.83
N GLY A 32 -6.10 9.64 15.79
CA GLY A 32 -5.80 8.91 14.57
C GLY A 32 -7.03 8.34 13.88
N LEU A 33 -6.94 8.04 12.59
CA LEU A 33 -7.94 7.28 11.84
C LEU A 33 -7.31 6.01 11.29
N ILE A 34 -7.83 4.85 11.68
CA ILE A 34 -7.49 3.56 11.08
C ILE A 34 -8.41 3.35 9.88
N ILE A 35 -7.83 3.29 8.68
CA ILE A 35 -8.53 3.03 7.43
C ILE A 35 -8.28 1.58 7.04
N THR A 36 -9.36 0.81 6.90
CA THR A 36 -9.30 -0.61 6.57
C THR A 36 -10.47 -1.03 5.70
N GLY A 37 -10.42 -2.21 5.12
CA GLY A 37 -11.48 -2.75 4.28
C GLY A 37 -11.82 -4.19 4.59
N GLY A 38 -13.02 -4.58 4.18
CA GLY A 38 -13.53 -5.91 4.42
C GLY A 38 -13.73 -6.23 5.90
N SER A 39 -14.05 -7.48 6.17
CA SER A 39 -14.25 -7.93 7.56
C SER A 39 -13.06 -8.68 8.15
N SER A 40 -12.04 -9.01 7.33
CA SER A 40 -10.93 -9.88 7.75
C SER A 40 -10.07 -9.23 8.85
N THR A 41 -9.63 -8.00 8.65
CA THR A 41 -8.78 -7.27 9.61
C THR A 41 -9.44 -7.11 10.98
N THR A 42 -10.76 -6.89 10.99
CA THR A 42 -11.56 -6.81 12.23
C THR A 42 -11.75 -8.18 12.86
N LYS A 43 -12.16 -9.19 12.07
CA LYS A 43 -12.39 -10.56 12.58
C LYS A 43 -11.12 -11.24 13.10
N LEU A 44 -9.98 -10.94 12.48
CA LEU A 44 -8.67 -11.46 12.92
C LEU A 44 -8.07 -10.66 14.09
N GLY A 45 -8.78 -9.63 14.58
CA GLY A 45 -8.34 -8.82 15.71
C GLY A 45 -7.24 -7.82 15.40
N TYR A 46 -6.85 -7.63 14.13
CA TYR A 46 -5.76 -6.73 13.74
C TYR A 46 -6.09 -5.27 14.04
N VAL A 47 -7.34 -4.85 13.78
CA VAL A 47 -7.83 -3.50 14.12
C VAL A 47 -7.71 -3.25 15.63
N ALA A 48 -8.20 -4.20 16.45
CA ALA A 48 -8.14 -4.08 17.91
C ALA A 48 -6.69 -4.04 18.43
N LYS A 49 -5.80 -4.86 17.86
CA LYS A 49 -4.37 -4.89 18.20
C LYS A 49 -3.71 -3.54 17.91
N VAL A 50 -3.91 -2.99 16.70
CA VAL A 50 -3.35 -1.69 16.28
C VAL A 50 -3.90 -0.54 17.13
N ALA A 51 -5.22 -0.50 17.33
CA ALA A 51 -5.86 0.51 18.18
C ALA A 51 -5.37 0.43 19.64
N GLY A 52 -5.19 -0.79 20.18
CA GLY A 52 -4.64 -1.01 21.52
C GLY A 52 -3.23 -0.45 21.68
N ILE A 53 -2.33 -0.72 20.74
CA ILE A 53 -0.96 -0.19 20.75
C ILE A 53 -0.95 1.35 20.69
N LEU A 54 -1.79 1.94 19.84
CA LEU A 54 -1.92 3.40 19.74
C LEU A 54 -2.48 4.01 21.00
N LYS A 55 -3.47 3.37 21.64
CA LYS A 55 -4.05 3.82 22.92
C LYS A 55 -3.01 3.80 24.04
N GLU A 56 -2.20 2.74 24.12
CA GLU A 56 -1.09 2.64 25.09
C GLU A 56 -0.02 3.71 24.84
N ALA A 57 0.15 4.14 23.59
CA ALA A 57 1.04 5.25 23.21
C ALA A 57 0.39 6.64 23.41
N GLY A 58 -0.85 6.73 23.93
CA GLY A 58 -1.53 7.98 24.23
C GLY A 58 -2.41 8.54 23.09
N HIS A 59 -2.66 7.76 22.04
CA HIS A 59 -3.47 8.18 20.90
C HIS A 59 -4.85 7.50 20.90
N GLU A 60 -5.91 8.28 20.85
CA GLU A 60 -7.23 7.77 20.52
C GLU A 60 -7.38 7.58 19.00
N THR A 61 -8.18 6.59 18.59
CA THR A 61 -8.42 6.30 17.18
C THR A 61 -9.89 6.13 16.86
N LEU A 62 -10.26 6.57 15.66
CA LEU A 62 -11.47 6.15 14.97
C LEU A 62 -11.13 5.06 13.96
N VAL A 63 -12.15 4.31 13.53
CA VAL A 63 -12.01 3.29 12.49
C VAL A 63 -12.95 3.60 11.33
N TYR A 64 -12.41 3.60 10.12
CA TYR A 64 -13.17 3.60 8.87
C TYR A 64 -12.94 2.27 8.19
N ASP A 65 -13.94 1.40 8.19
CA ASP A 65 -13.87 -0.02 7.75
C ASP A 65 -14.63 -0.30 6.45
N LYS A 66 -14.87 0.76 5.64
CA LYS A 66 -15.71 0.67 4.45
C LYS A 66 -14.92 0.59 3.13
N VAL A 67 -13.60 0.45 3.17
CA VAL A 67 -12.80 0.34 1.95
C VAL A 67 -13.18 -0.95 1.21
N LYS A 68 -13.48 -0.81 -0.07
CA LYS A 68 -13.79 -1.93 -0.96
C LYS A 68 -12.54 -2.38 -1.74
N PRO A 69 -12.47 -3.63 -2.21
CA PRO A 69 -11.53 -4.00 -3.27
C PRO A 69 -11.72 -3.05 -4.46
N ASN A 70 -10.63 -2.69 -5.15
CA ASN A 70 -10.62 -1.63 -6.16
C ASN A 70 -11.23 -0.33 -5.61
N PRO A 71 -10.51 0.39 -4.73
CA PRO A 71 -11.06 1.51 -4.00
C PRO A 71 -11.53 2.62 -4.93
N THR A 72 -12.64 3.25 -4.58
CA THR A 72 -13.29 4.24 -5.43
C THR A 72 -13.08 5.66 -4.93
N ILE A 73 -13.21 6.61 -5.84
CA ILE A 73 -13.11 8.04 -5.54
C ILE A 73 -14.16 8.48 -4.51
N GLU A 74 -15.36 7.88 -4.51
CA GLU A 74 -16.42 8.17 -3.54
C GLU A 74 -15.99 7.77 -2.12
N GLY A 75 -15.33 6.62 -1.97
CA GLY A 75 -14.78 6.18 -0.69
C GLY A 75 -13.70 7.14 -0.16
N VAL A 76 -12.85 7.65 -1.04
CA VAL A 76 -11.84 8.67 -0.69
C VAL A 76 -12.52 9.96 -0.23
N ARG A 77 -13.54 10.45 -0.95
CA ARG A 77 -14.32 11.66 -0.59
C ARG A 77 -14.99 11.53 0.78
N GLU A 78 -15.67 10.42 1.01
CA GLU A 78 -16.34 10.14 2.30
C GLU A 78 -15.34 10.14 3.46
N CYS A 79 -14.26 9.40 3.31
CA CYS A 79 -13.27 9.25 4.36
C CYS A 79 -12.47 10.55 4.60
N ALA A 80 -12.14 11.33 3.57
CA ALA A 80 -11.51 12.63 3.71
C ALA A 80 -12.42 13.66 4.41
N ALA A 81 -13.72 13.63 4.13
CA ALA A 81 -14.69 14.46 4.85
C ALA A 81 -14.73 14.09 6.35
N LEU A 82 -14.69 12.80 6.70
CA LEU A 82 -14.58 12.33 8.08
C LEU A 82 -13.29 12.84 8.74
N CYS A 83 -12.14 12.76 8.04
CA CYS A 83 -10.88 13.29 8.57
C CYS A 83 -10.97 14.77 8.96
N ARG A 84 -11.59 15.59 8.12
CA ARG A 84 -11.77 17.02 8.38
C ARG A 84 -12.73 17.29 9.53
N SER A 85 -13.90 16.63 9.57
CA SER A 85 -14.91 16.82 10.61
C SER A 85 -14.43 16.39 12.00
N GLU A 86 -13.69 15.29 12.08
CA GLU A 86 -13.16 14.73 13.32
C GLU A 86 -11.77 15.27 13.69
N LYS A 87 -11.22 16.20 12.89
CA LYS A 87 -9.90 16.81 13.09
C LYS A 87 -8.79 15.77 13.28
N ILE A 88 -8.77 14.77 12.41
CA ILE A 88 -7.79 13.68 12.45
C ILE A 88 -6.38 14.26 12.28
N ALA A 89 -5.45 13.82 13.13
CA ALA A 89 -4.07 14.27 13.14
C ALA A 89 -3.13 13.36 12.34
N PHE A 90 -3.42 12.07 12.24
CA PHE A 90 -2.65 11.09 11.47
C PHE A 90 -3.55 9.93 11.01
N ILE A 91 -3.07 9.18 10.02
CA ILE A 91 -3.79 8.06 9.41
C ILE A 91 -2.97 6.77 9.58
N VAL A 92 -3.67 5.66 9.79
CA VAL A 92 -3.11 4.30 9.72
C VAL A 92 -3.86 3.54 8.63
N GLY A 93 -3.20 3.24 7.52
CA GLY A 93 -3.71 2.33 6.49
C GLY A 93 -3.41 0.88 6.92
N LEU A 94 -4.44 0.12 7.29
CA LEU A 94 -4.33 -1.26 7.78
C LEU A 94 -5.07 -2.22 6.85
N GLY A 95 -4.35 -3.04 6.11
CA GLY A 95 -4.98 -4.00 5.20
C GLY A 95 -4.16 -4.29 3.96
N GLY A 96 -4.80 -4.70 2.89
CA GLY A 96 -4.17 -4.84 1.57
C GLY A 96 -4.00 -3.51 0.85
N GLY A 97 -3.53 -3.54 -0.39
CA GLY A 97 -3.28 -2.37 -1.23
C GLY A 97 -4.43 -1.37 -1.22
N SER A 98 -5.66 -1.84 -1.44
CA SER A 98 -6.85 -0.97 -1.44
C SER A 98 -7.00 -0.10 -0.18
N SER A 99 -6.68 -0.65 1.00
CA SER A 99 -6.77 0.09 2.26
C SER A 99 -5.67 1.15 2.39
N ILE A 100 -4.44 0.81 1.98
CA ILE A 100 -3.29 1.70 2.06
C ILE A 100 -3.40 2.79 0.99
N ASP A 101 -3.81 2.45 -0.23
CA ASP A 101 -4.03 3.41 -1.32
C ASP A 101 -5.12 4.42 -0.96
N THR A 102 -6.25 3.94 -0.41
CA THR A 102 -7.27 4.84 0.14
C THR A 102 -6.69 5.74 1.22
N ALA A 103 -5.89 5.20 2.13
CA ALA A 103 -5.28 5.97 3.21
C ALA A 103 -4.32 7.05 2.70
N LYS A 104 -3.51 6.77 1.66
CA LYS A 104 -2.65 7.75 0.98
C LYS A 104 -3.47 8.88 0.36
N ALA A 105 -4.47 8.54 -0.46
CA ALA A 105 -5.34 9.52 -1.10
C ALA A 105 -6.08 10.38 -0.07
N VAL A 106 -6.62 9.77 0.99
CA VAL A 106 -7.31 10.46 2.10
C VAL A 106 -6.35 11.37 2.86
N ALA A 107 -5.10 10.96 3.12
CA ALA A 107 -4.10 11.78 3.79
C ALA A 107 -3.89 13.12 3.05
N ILE A 108 -3.78 13.06 1.72
CA ILE A 108 -3.66 14.25 0.86
C ILE A 108 -4.95 15.06 0.88
N MET A 109 -6.10 14.41 0.71
CA MET A 109 -7.39 15.11 0.63
C MET A 109 -7.86 15.70 1.96
N ALA A 110 -7.31 15.27 3.08
CA ALA A 110 -7.56 15.90 4.37
C ALA A 110 -6.97 17.31 4.49
N THR A 111 -5.92 17.62 3.73
CA THR A 111 -5.14 18.87 3.81
C THR A 111 -5.20 19.73 2.55
N ASN A 112 -5.52 19.15 1.39
CA ASN A 112 -5.57 19.81 0.11
C ASN A 112 -7.01 20.02 -0.36
N ASP A 113 -7.23 21.06 -1.17
CA ASP A 113 -8.54 21.43 -1.68
C ASP A 113 -8.88 20.65 -2.96
N GLY A 114 -10.18 20.55 -3.27
CA GLY A 114 -10.67 19.89 -4.49
C GLY A 114 -10.94 18.41 -4.29
N ASP A 115 -10.68 17.62 -5.31
CA ASP A 115 -10.93 16.19 -5.38
C ASP A 115 -9.63 15.42 -5.65
N TRP A 116 -9.53 14.15 -5.21
CA TRP A 116 -8.36 13.32 -5.51
C TRP A 116 -8.13 13.21 -7.02
N TRP A 117 -9.21 13.13 -7.80
CA TRP A 117 -9.11 13.03 -9.27
C TRP A 117 -8.50 14.26 -9.93
N ASP A 118 -8.58 15.41 -9.28
CA ASP A 118 -7.88 16.64 -9.75
C ASP A 118 -6.35 16.47 -9.79
N TYR A 119 -5.79 15.56 -8.97
CA TYR A 119 -4.35 15.32 -8.83
C TYR A 119 -3.83 14.15 -9.66
N ILE A 120 -4.71 13.41 -10.33
CA ILE A 120 -4.34 12.29 -11.21
C ILE A 120 -3.81 12.80 -12.54
N HIS A 121 -2.66 12.24 -12.98
CA HIS A 121 -1.99 12.59 -14.23
C HIS A 121 -2.29 11.57 -15.34
N GLY A 122 -3.53 11.22 -15.58
CA GLY A 122 -3.93 10.27 -16.62
C GLY A 122 -5.43 10.27 -16.83
N GLY A 123 -5.90 9.67 -17.92
CA GLY A 123 -7.30 9.59 -18.24
C GLY A 123 -8.01 10.94 -18.16
N THR A 124 -9.12 11.00 -17.45
CA THR A 124 -9.89 12.23 -17.19
C THR A 124 -9.39 13.02 -15.97
N GLY A 125 -8.22 12.69 -15.43
CA GLY A 125 -7.64 13.36 -14.27
C GLY A 125 -7.22 14.81 -14.54
N GLY A 126 -7.22 15.64 -13.50
CA GLY A 126 -6.97 17.09 -13.61
C GLY A 126 -5.48 17.50 -13.70
N GLY A 127 -4.55 16.61 -13.39
CA GLY A 127 -3.10 16.85 -13.45
C GLY A 127 -2.57 17.94 -12.50
N LYS A 128 -3.31 18.29 -11.46
CA LYS A 128 -2.91 19.31 -10.48
C LYS A 128 -1.74 18.81 -9.63
N ARG A 129 -0.89 19.75 -9.18
CA ARG A 129 0.13 19.46 -8.18
C ARG A 129 -0.44 19.55 -6.76
N MET A 130 -0.05 18.63 -5.89
CA MET A 130 -0.38 18.68 -4.47
C MET A 130 0.36 19.86 -3.81
N ALA A 131 -0.38 20.86 -3.33
CA ALA A 131 0.20 22.06 -2.75
C ALA A 131 0.74 21.84 -1.35
N LYS A 132 -0.02 21.09 -0.52
CA LYS A 132 0.29 20.82 0.89
C LYS A 132 0.70 19.35 1.08
N ASP A 133 1.47 19.08 2.13
CA ASP A 133 1.72 17.72 2.57
C ASP A 133 0.45 17.09 3.13
N GLY A 134 0.32 15.78 2.97
CA GLY A 134 -0.78 15.02 3.57
C GLY A 134 -0.65 14.89 5.09
N LEU A 135 -1.68 14.36 5.73
CA LEU A 135 -1.56 13.92 7.11
C LEU A 135 -0.49 12.82 7.20
N PRO A 136 0.30 12.76 8.29
CA PRO A 136 1.24 11.66 8.50
C PRO A 136 0.53 10.31 8.40
N LEU A 137 1.10 9.41 7.60
CA LEU A 137 0.54 8.09 7.30
C LEU A 137 1.45 6.99 7.85
N VAL A 138 0.85 6.03 8.55
CA VAL A 138 1.45 4.74 8.86
C VAL A 138 0.80 3.68 7.97
N ALA A 139 1.59 2.92 7.20
CA ALA A 139 1.12 1.80 6.41
C ALA A 139 1.42 0.47 7.13
N ILE A 140 0.40 -0.38 7.27
CA ILE A 140 0.51 -1.72 7.87
C ILE A 140 -0.14 -2.72 6.93
N PRO A 141 0.62 -3.31 5.98
CA PRO A 141 0.09 -4.27 5.03
C PRO A 141 -0.28 -5.59 5.73
N THR A 142 -1.39 -6.20 5.27
CA THR A 142 -1.81 -7.54 5.68
C THR A 142 -1.82 -8.52 4.49
N THR A 143 -1.30 -8.09 3.36
CA THR A 143 -1.13 -8.84 2.11
C THR A 143 0.25 -8.53 1.54
N ALA A 144 0.73 -9.35 0.63
CA ALA A 144 2.06 -9.21 0.02
C ALA A 144 1.96 -9.33 -1.50
N GLY A 145 1.73 -8.21 -2.18
CA GLY A 145 1.58 -8.12 -3.65
C GLY A 145 1.91 -6.73 -4.17
N THR A 146 1.17 -5.73 -3.70
CA THR A 146 1.18 -4.38 -4.25
C THR A 146 2.41 -3.53 -3.89
N GLY A 147 3.19 -3.87 -2.87
CA GLY A 147 4.32 -3.05 -2.43
C GLY A 147 3.98 -1.65 -1.93
N THR A 148 2.70 -1.29 -1.88
CA THR A 148 2.22 0.09 -1.63
C THR A 148 2.66 0.68 -0.28
N GLU A 149 3.10 -0.13 0.68
CA GLU A 149 3.71 0.37 1.91
C GLU A 149 5.09 1.00 1.66
N ALA A 150 5.69 0.78 0.48
CA ALA A 150 7.05 1.21 0.15
C ALA A 150 7.11 2.24 -0.99
N ASP A 151 6.00 2.56 -1.61
CA ASP A 151 5.89 3.48 -2.75
C ASP A 151 5.00 4.70 -2.46
N PRO A 152 5.01 5.73 -3.32
CA PRO A 152 4.16 6.91 -3.20
C PRO A 152 2.90 6.84 -4.05
N PHE A 153 2.56 5.68 -4.62
CA PHE A 153 1.46 5.55 -5.56
C PHE A 153 0.19 5.06 -4.89
N THR A 154 -0.92 5.29 -5.55
CA THR A 154 -2.25 4.77 -5.22
C THR A 154 -2.96 4.39 -6.49
N VAL A 155 -3.79 3.36 -6.47
CA VAL A 155 -4.65 2.99 -7.59
C VAL A 155 -6.10 3.17 -7.16
N ILE A 156 -6.77 4.17 -7.73
CA ILE A 156 -8.16 4.53 -7.40
C ILE A 156 -9.03 4.44 -8.64
N THR A 157 -10.25 3.93 -8.45
CA THR A 157 -11.24 3.80 -9.52
C THR A 157 -12.21 4.98 -9.52
N ASN A 158 -12.46 5.55 -10.69
CA ASN A 158 -13.46 6.58 -10.93
C ASN A 158 -14.30 6.19 -12.17
N GLY A 159 -15.50 5.67 -11.96
CA GLY A 159 -16.31 5.13 -13.04
C GLY A 159 -15.62 3.93 -13.72
N GLU A 160 -15.33 4.06 -15.01
CA GLU A 160 -14.66 3.02 -15.81
C GLU A 160 -13.13 3.19 -15.89
N GLU A 161 -12.57 4.16 -15.16
CA GLU A 161 -11.14 4.39 -15.12
C GLU A 161 -10.54 3.90 -13.79
N LYS A 162 -9.56 2.99 -13.86
CA LYS A 162 -8.71 2.57 -12.74
C LYS A 162 -7.30 3.05 -13.02
N ILE A 163 -6.88 4.11 -12.34
CA ILE A 163 -5.64 4.83 -12.66
C ILE A 163 -4.75 4.96 -11.44
N GLY A 164 -3.46 4.71 -11.67
CA GLY A 164 -2.41 5.00 -10.71
C GLY A 164 -2.16 6.51 -10.58
N GLY A 165 -1.99 6.98 -9.37
CA GLY A 165 -1.67 8.37 -9.09
C GLY A 165 -0.84 8.49 -7.81
N GLY A 166 -0.34 9.68 -7.53
CA GLY A 166 0.47 9.90 -6.34
C GLY A 166 1.66 10.82 -6.58
N GLY A 167 2.67 10.66 -5.77
CA GLY A 167 3.91 11.45 -5.82
C GLY A 167 4.55 11.55 -4.44
N GLU A 168 5.67 12.24 -4.32
CA GLU A 168 6.49 12.28 -3.10
C GLU A 168 5.72 12.55 -1.80
N LYS A 169 4.64 13.33 -1.86
CA LYS A 169 3.80 13.66 -0.69
C LYS A 169 2.89 12.50 -0.23
N CYS A 170 2.78 11.44 -1.02
CA CYS A 170 1.97 10.25 -0.71
C CYS A 170 2.76 9.14 -0.02
N PHE A 171 4.09 9.27 0.11
CA PHE A 171 4.85 8.29 0.86
C PHE A 171 4.34 8.13 2.28
N PRO A 172 4.18 6.90 2.78
CA PRO A 172 4.00 6.68 4.21
C PRO A 172 5.19 7.24 5.00
N ALA A 173 4.92 7.91 6.10
CA ALA A 173 5.97 8.35 7.02
C ALA A 173 6.63 7.14 7.72
N VAL A 174 5.81 6.13 8.02
CA VAL A 174 6.23 4.87 8.64
C VAL A 174 5.51 3.72 7.96
N SER A 175 6.24 2.63 7.68
CA SER A 175 5.66 1.38 7.23
C SER A 175 6.06 0.24 8.15
N ILE A 176 5.10 -0.59 8.52
CA ILE A 176 5.31 -1.71 9.45
C ILE A 176 4.85 -2.99 8.76
N VAL A 177 5.81 -3.75 8.27
CA VAL A 177 5.58 -5.03 7.58
C VAL A 177 5.78 -6.15 8.59
N ASP A 178 4.68 -6.65 9.09
CA ASP A 178 4.64 -7.76 10.05
C ASP A 178 4.08 -9.02 9.35
N PRO A 179 4.93 -9.98 8.97
CA PRO A 179 4.48 -11.19 8.28
C PRO A 179 3.43 -11.99 9.05
N ASP A 180 3.34 -11.84 10.37
CA ASP A 180 2.31 -12.50 11.18
C ASP A 180 0.89 -12.07 10.76
N PHE A 181 0.73 -10.85 10.20
CA PHE A 181 -0.56 -10.37 9.69
C PHE A 181 -0.91 -10.98 8.32
N MET A 182 0.01 -11.68 7.68
CA MET A 182 -0.17 -12.31 6.38
C MET A 182 -0.38 -13.82 6.44
N MET A 183 -0.23 -14.43 7.64
CA MET A 183 -0.31 -15.90 7.84
C MET A 183 -1.67 -16.50 7.47
N THR A 184 -2.73 -15.70 7.50
CA THR A 184 -4.11 -16.14 7.22
C THR A 184 -4.57 -15.90 5.80
N VAL A 185 -3.71 -15.34 4.93
CA VAL A 185 -4.04 -15.10 3.51
C VAL A 185 -4.26 -16.45 2.82
N PRO A 186 -5.43 -16.67 2.16
CA PRO A 186 -5.72 -17.93 1.48
C PRO A 186 -4.73 -18.26 0.37
N PRO A 187 -4.51 -19.54 0.04
CA PRO A 187 -3.52 -19.97 -0.94
C PRO A 187 -3.65 -19.29 -2.31
N HIS A 188 -4.88 -19.17 -2.85
CA HIS A 188 -5.11 -18.54 -4.14
C HIS A 188 -4.74 -17.04 -4.13
N LEU A 189 -5.09 -16.32 -3.05
CA LEU A 189 -4.70 -14.91 -2.91
C LEU A 189 -3.18 -14.77 -2.67
N THR A 190 -2.56 -15.72 -1.96
CA THR A 190 -1.10 -15.76 -1.80
C THR A 190 -0.42 -15.90 -3.17
N ALA A 191 -0.96 -16.75 -4.05
CA ALA A 191 -0.43 -16.92 -5.40
C ALA A 191 -0.56 -15.62 -6.22
N TYR A 192 -1.76 -15.05 -6.30
CA TYR A 192 -2.01 -13.82 -7.06
C TYR A 192 -1.12 -12.66 -6.58
N GLN A 193 -1.08 -12.43 -5.29
CA GLN A 193 -0.27 -11.38 -4.70
C GLN A 193 1.23 -11.60 -4.91
N GLY A 194 1.71 -12.84 -4.77
CA GLY A 194 3.11 -13.15 -5.03
C GLY A 194 3.50 -12.95 -6.50
N PHE A 195 2.62 -13.25 -7.44
CA PHE A 195 2.82 -12.95 -8.86
C PHE A 195 2.77 -11.45 -9.13
N ASP A 196 1.88 -10.71 -8.49
CA ASP A 196 1.81 -9.26 -8.53
C ASP A 196 3.17 -8.63 -8.12
N ALA A 197 3.71 -9.01 -6.94
CA ALA A 197 5.03 -8.58 -6.50
C ALA A 197 6.16 -9.01 -7.47
N PHE A 198 6.05 -10.19 -8.09
CA PHE A 198 7.00 -10.64 -9.10
C PHE A 198 6.98 -9.72 -10.33
N PHE A 199 5.79 -9.37 -10.83
CA PHE A 199 5.65 -8.52 -12.01
C PHE A 199 6.09 -7.08 -11.72
N HIS A 200 5.79 -6.50 -10.56
CA HIS A 200 6.37 -5.22 -10.14
C HIS A 200 7.90 -5.23 -10.25
N ALA A 201 8.54 -6.28 -9.72
CA ALA A 201 9.98 -6.40 -9.78
C ALA A 201 10.50 -6.65 -11.22
N ALA A 202 9.86 -7.57 -11.96
CA ALA A 202 10.30 -7.95 -13.31
C ALA A 202 10.09 -6.82 -14.32
N GLU A 203 8.93 -6.17 -14.30
CA GLU A 203 8.66 -5.04 -15.18
C GLU A 203 9.58 -3.85 -14.87
N GLY A 204 9.77 -3.53 -13.58
CA GLY A 204 10.67 -2.46 -13.18
C GLY A 204 12.14 -2.74 -13.56
N TYR A 205 12.58 -4.00 -13.56
CA TYR A 205 13.90 -4.40 -14.05
C TYR A 205 14.04 -4.21 -15.57
N LEU A 206 12.97 -4.49 -16.32
CA LEU A 206 12.95 -4.39 -17.79
C LEU A 206 12.61 -2.97 -18.30
N ALA A 207 12.14 -2.09 -17.45
CA ALA A 207 11.72 -0.75 -17.82
C ALA A 207 12.90 0.09 -18.33
N SER A 208 12.65 0.99 -19.27
CA SER A 208 13.66 1.92 -19.78
C SER A 208 14.17 2.92 -18.74
N THR A 209 13.46 3.07 -17.63
CA THR A 209 13.78 3.90 -16.46
C THR A 209 14.57 3.14 -15.39
N ALA A 210 14.86 1.85 -15.59
CA ALA A 210 15.62 1.03 -14.65
C ALA A 210 17.01 1.62 -14.37
N THR A 211 17.46 1.48 -13.15
CA THR A 211 18.73 1.98 -12.65
C THR A 211 19.45 0.87 -11.87
N PRO A 212 20.78 0.96 -11.67
CA PRO A 212 21.47 -0.01 -10.83
C PRO A 212 20.88 -0.15 -9.41
N MET A 213 20.22 0.88 -8.90
CA MET A 213 19.54 0.83 -7.59
C MET A 213 18.23 0.04 -7.66
N SER A 214 17.39 0.29 -8.68
CA SER A 214 16.16 -0.50 -8.87
C SER A 214 16.49 -1.96 -9.18
N ASP A 215 17.52 -2.23 -9.97
CA ASP A 215 17.94 -3.58 -10.36
C ASP A 215 18.33 -4.43 -9.15
N MET A 216 19.03 -3.86 -8.17
CA MET A 216 19.41 -4.58 -6.94
C MET A 216 18.18 -5.07 -6.18
N PHE A 217 17.16 -4.22 -6.02
CA PHE A 217 15.92 -4.59 -5.35
C PHE A 217 15.10 -5.57 -6.18
N ALA A 218 15.02 -5.37 -7.50
CA ALA A 218 14.28 -6.22 -8.41
C ALA A 218 14.81 -7.66 -8.41
N LEU A 219 16.12 -7.84 -8.58
CA LEU A 219 16.74 -9.17 -8.60
C LEU A 219 16.55 -9.90 -7.27
N GLN A 220 16.67 -9.20 -6.14
CA GLN A 220 16.43 -9.79 -4.82
C GLN A 220 14.95 -10.17 -4.62
N ALA A 221 14.00 -9.33 -5.06
CA ALA A 221 12.57 -9.64 -4.99
C ALA A 221 12.23 -10.87 -5.84
N ILE A 222 12.72 -10.94 -7.08
CA ILE A 222 12.53 -12.06 -8.00
C ILE A 222 13.08 -13.36 -7.39
N GLU A 223 14.28 -13.32 -6.79
CA GLU A 223 14.89 -14.49 -6.14
C GLU A 223 14.04 -15.00 -4.97
N LEU A 224 13.59 -14.09 -4.08
CA LEU A 224 12.76 -14.43 -2.93
C LEU A 224 11.42 -15.04 -3.36
N ILE A 225 10.75 -14.47 -4.35
CA ILE A 225 9.51 -15.02 -4.91
C ILE A 225 9.74 -16.41 -5.50
N GLY A 226 10.76 -16.55 -6.36
CA GLY A 226 11.09 -17.82 -7.00
C GLY A 226 11.41 -18.93 -6.00
N ARG A 227 12.03 -18.59 -4.87
CA ARG A 227 12.38 -19.54 -3.81
C ARG A 227 11.17 -19.91 -2.94
N SER A 228 10.34 -18.95 -2.55
CA SER A 228 9.45 -19.11 -1.41
C SER A 228 7.96 -19.08 -1.73
N LEU A 229 7.53 -18.48 -2.87
CA LEU A 229 6.10 -18.34 -3.17
C LEU A 229 5.37 -19.68 -3.22
N ALA A 230 5.93 -20.66 -3.94
CA ALA A 230 5.29 -21.99 -4.04
C ALA A 230 5.17 -22.69 -2.69
N ALA A 231 6.10 -22.48 -1.76
CA ALA A 231 6.03 -23.01 -0.41
C ALA A 231 4.94 -22.29 0.41
N ALA A 232 4.88 -20.94 0.35
CA ALA A 232 3.86 -20.15 1.03
C ALA A 232 2.43 -20.45 0.53
N VAL A 233 2.26 -20.77 -0.77
CA VAL A 233 0.98 -21.18 -1.35
C VAL A 233 0.55 -22.58 -0.86
N ARG A 234 1.50 -23.54 -0.84
CA ARG A 234 1.21 -24.91 -0.41
C ARG A 234 0.95 -25.03 1.08
N ASP A 235 1.70 -24.27 1.87
CA ASP A 235 1.61 -24.25 3.33
C ASP A 235 1.60 -22.80 3.84
N GLY A 236 0.41 -22.27 4.03
CA GLY A 236 0.21 -20.91 4.55
C GLY A 236 0.74 -20.70 5.97
N SER A 237 1.05 -21.77 6.72
CA SER A 237 1.64 -21.71 8.05
C SER A 237 3.18 -21.64 8.05
N ASN A 238 3.82 -21.77 6.88
CA ASN A 238 5.26 -21.63 6.73
C ASN A 238 5.70 -20.17 6.92
N ALA A 239 6.07 -19.81 8.15
CA ALA A 239 6.42 -18.46 8.54
C ALA A 239 7.64 -17.89 7.77
N GLU A 240 8.63 -18.72 7.44
CA GLU A 240 9.81 -18.32 6.68
C GLU A 240 9.40 -17.95 5.25
N ALA A 241 8.64 -18.81 4.58
CA ALA A 241 8.17 -18.54 3.23
C ALA A 241 7.25 -17.29 3.16
N ARG A 242 6.39 -17.09 4.19
CA ARG A 242 5.58 -15.88 4.31
C ARG A 242 6.43 -14.62 4.49
N ALA A 243 7.46 -14.68 5.32
CA ALA A 243 8.37 -13.57 5.54
C ALA A 243 9.17 -13.23 4.27
N ASP A 244 9.63 -14.24 3.53
CA ASP A 244 10.31 -14.04 2.24
C ASP A 244 9.41 -13.35 1.22
N VAL A 245 8.16 -13.81 1.07
CA VAL A 245 7.19 -13.19 0.15
C VAL A 245 6.84 -11.76 0.59
N ALA A 246 6.70 -11.51 1.89
CA ALA A 246 6.46 -10.18 2.43
C ALA A 246 7.65 -9.24 2.16
N LEU A 247 8.89 -9.72 2.32
CA LEU A 247 10.08 -8.95 2.02
C LEU A 247 10.18 -8.65 0.51
N ALA A 248 9.94 -9.65 -0.33
CA ALA A 248 9.92 -9.50 -1.77
C ALA A 248 8.92 -8.43 -2.23
N ASN A 249 7.72 -8.44 -1.65
CA ASN A 249 6.70 -7.42 -1.89
C ASN A 249 7.19 -6.00 -1.56
N THR A 250 7.80 -5.82 -0.39
CA THR A 250 8.34 -4.51 -0.01
C THR A 250 9.46 -4.06 -0.94
N LEU A 251 10.36 -4.98 -1.36
CA LEU A 251 11.42 -4.69 -2.33
C LEU A 251 10.84 -4.34 -3.70
N ALA A 252 9.76 -5.02 -4.13
CA ALA A 252 9.06 -4.72 -5.36
C ALA A 252 8.45 -3.30 -5.34
N GLY A 253 7.89 -2.84 -4.21
CA GLY A 253 7.45 -1.46 -4.04
C GLY A 253 8.59 -0.43 -4.14
N PHE A 254 9.81 -0.79 -3.70
CA PHE A 254 10.98 0.05 -3.96
C PHE A 254 11.32 0.10 -5.45
N VAL A 255 11.19 -1.02 -6.16
CA VAL A 255 11.42 -1.06 -7.62
C VAL A 255 10.42 -0.18 -8.34
N GLU A 256 9.14 -0.28 -8.00
CA GLU A 256 8.07 0.55 -8.57
C GLU A 256 8.34 2.05 -8.36
N THR A 257 8.81 2.43 -7.18
CA THR A 257 9.20 3.81 -6.86
C THR A 257 10.37 4.32 -7.70
N LEU A 258 11.37 3.47 -7.96
CA LEU A 258 12.66 3.84 -8.57
C LEU A 258 12.68 3.62 -10.10
N SER A 259 11.72 2.89 -10.61
CA SER A 259 11.60 2.53 -12.02
C SER A 259 10.15 2.74 -12.49
N SER A 260 9.52 1.75 -13.11
CA SER A 260 8.14 1.84 -13.58
C SER A 260 7.56 0.46 -13.85
N CYS A 261 6.27 0.29 -13.65
CA CYS A 261 5.50 -0.79 -14.27
C CYS A 261 5.35 -0.54 -15.77
N THR A 262 5.12 -1.59 -16.54
CA THR A 262 5.06 -1.54 -18.01
C THR A 262 3.81 -2.24 -18.57
N GLY A 263 3.98 -3.32 -19.32
CA GLY A 263 2.90 -3.89 -20.14
C GLY A 263 1.87 -4.69 -19.36
N GLU A 264 2.30 -5.49 -18.40
CA GLU A 264 1.40 -6.37 -17.64
C GLU A 264 0.45 -5.54 -16.80
N HIS A 265 0.95 -4.64 -15.98
CA HIS A 265 0.13 -3.77 -15.13
C HIS A 265 -0.80 -2.86 -15.96
N ALA A 266 -0.36 -2.36 -17.13
CA ALA A 266 -1.21 -1.57 -18.01
C ALA A 266 -2.41 -2.38 -18.54
N ILE A 267 -2.20 -3.65 -18.86
CA ILE A 267 -3.25 -4.57 -19.32
C ILE A 267 -4.17 -4.94 -18.15
N GLU A 268 -3.62 -5.28 -16.99
CA GLU A 268 -4.38 -5.64 -15.79
C GLU A 268 -5.31 -4.51 -15.35
N HIS A 269 -4.80 -3.28 -15.25
CA HIS A 269 -5.62 -2.13 -14.87
C HIS A 269 -6.80 -1.93 -15.82
N ALA A 270 -6.58 -2.09 -17.13
CA ALA A 270 -7.65 -2.01 -18.11
C ALA A 270 -8.68 -3.14 -17.93
N LEU A 271 -8.20 -4.39 -17.74
CA LEU A 271 -9.08 -5.53 -17.52
C LEU A 271 -9.91 -5.39 -16.24
N SER A 272 -9.28 -5.04 -15.12
CA SER A 272 -9.98 -4.94 -13.84
C SER A 272 -10.90 -3.72 -13.74
N ALA A 273 -10.69 -2.66 -14.57
CA ALA A 273 -11.65 -1.57 -14.69
C ALA A 273 -13.00 -2.03 -15.25
N PHE A 274 -12.98 -2.94 -16.26
CA PHE A 274 -14.19 -3.50 -16.86
C PHE A 274 -14.69 -4.77 -16.15
N HIS A 275 -13.83 -5.47 -15.43
CA HIS A 275 -14.10 -6.70 -14.70
C HIS A 275 -13.74 -6.56 -13.22
N PRO A 276 -14.52 -5.82 -12.42
CA PRO A 276 -14.18 -5.47 -11.03
C PRO A 276 -14.08 -6.68 -10.08
N ASP A 277 -14.64 -7.83 -10.49
CA ASP A 277 -14.55 -9.10 -9.76
C ASP A 277 -13.26 -9.88 -10.04
N LEU A 278 -12.45 -9.44 -11.02
CA LEU A 278 -11.15 -10.04 -11.29
C LEU A 278 -10.15 -9.58 -10.21
N PRO A 279 -9.58 -10.51 -9.42
CA PRO A 279 -8.59 -10.13 -8.43
C PRO A 279 -7.31 -9.63 -9.12
N HIS A 280 -6.73 -8.56 -8.58
CA HIS A 280 -5.44 -8.07 -9.03
C HIS A 280 -4.37 -9.16 -8.86
N GLY A 281 -3.52 -9.37 -9.86
CA GLY A 281 -2.52 -10.43 -9.90
C GLY A 281 -3.04 -11.83 -10.28
N ALA A 282 -4.31 -11.96 -10.73
CA ALA A 282 -4.91 -13.24 -11.16
C ALA A 282 -4.61 -13.62 -12.60
#